data_dd248fb79117f19cc6123e9ea83f0e3a
#
_entry.id   dd248fb79117f19cc6123e9ea83f0e3a
#
_cell.length_a   1.000
_cell.length_b   1.000
_cell.length_c   1.000
_cell.angle_alpha   90.00
_cell.angle_beta   90.00
_cell.angle_gamma   90.00
#
_symmetry.space_group_name_H-M   'P 1'
#
loop_
_entity.id
_entity.type
_entity.pdbx_description
1 polymer ?
#
loop_
_entity_poly.entity_id
_entity_poly.type
_entity_poly.pdbx_seq_one_letter_code
_entity_poly.pdbx_strand_id
1 'polypeptide(L)'
;MVGLLLFWPARAAEDTECTGNHTEEAEERTEYAIEAEPEEEPENEYIEAALYASGYFREDVLLDGDTQAFLRAACEETGIPYELALAVIRQETEFRNITGDDGRSVGYMQVQRRWHEDRMARLGVTDLTDPYGNFRVGCDYLAELLGEYPLEEALTAYNSGKPGKSTYASNVLAYMEAYYGD
;
A
#
# COMPACT_ATOMS: atom_id res chain seq x y z
N MET A 1 1.55 35.78 -37.17
CA MET A 1 2.77 35.37 -37.84
C MET A 1 2.86 33.86 -37.75
N VAL A 2 2.45 33.23 -38.81
CA VAL A 2 3.09 32.24 -39.69
C VAL A 2 3.55 30.99 -38.91
N GLY A 3 2.91 29.92 -38.88
CA GLY A 3 2.47 28.90 -39.79
C GLY A 3 3.65 28.08 -40.34
N LEU A 4 3.81 26.81 -39.91
CA LEU A 4 4.48 25.82 -40.76
C LEU A 4 3.87 24.42 -40.53
N LEU A 5 2.99 24.07 -41.46
CA LEU A 5 2.53 22.71 -41.72
C LEU A 5 3.60 22.03 -42.59
N LEU A 6 4.07 20.87 -42.19
CA LEU A 6 4.85 19.99 -43.04
C LEU A 6 3.99 18.78 -43.45
N PHE A 7 3.62 18.84 -44.72
CA PHE A 7 3.00 17.75 -45.49
C PHE A 7 4.03 16.66 -45.78
N TRP A 8 3.64 15.39 -45.63
CA TRP A 8 4.33 14.22 -46.13
C TRP A 8 3.55 13.67 -47.35
N PRO A 9 4.16 13.48 -48.50
CA PRO A 9 3.45 12.94 -49.67
C PRO A 9 3.45 11.40 -49.65
N ALA A 10 2.30 10.86 -50.00
CA ALA A 10 2.09 9.46 -50.37
C ALA A 10 2.84 9.11 -51.65
N ARG A 11 3.42 7.92 -51.70
CA ARG A 11 3.96 7.36 -52.92
C ARG A 11 3.30 6.02 -53.26
N ALA A 12 2.82 5.94 -54.46
CA ALA A 12 2.02 4.89 -55.07
C ALA A 12 2.83 3.58 -55.35
N ALA A 13 2.05 2.54 -55.52
CA ALA A 13 2.42 1.15 -55.86
C ALA A 13 3.16 1.01 -57.18
N GLU A 14 4.01 0.03 -57.27
CA GLU A 14 4.34 -0.67 -58.55
C GLU A 14 4.37 -2.17 -58.31
N ASP A 15 3.50 -2.87 -59.03
CA ASP A 15 3.41 -4.31 -59.17
C ASP A 15 4.63 -4.84 -59.94
N THR A 16 5.22 -5.93 -59.50
CA THR A 16 5.99 -6.77 -60.37
C THR A 16 5.78 -8.26 -59.94
N GLU A 17 5.00 -8.93 -60.77
CA GLU A 17 4.95 -10.41 -60.79
C GLU A 17 6.32 -10.97 -61.17
N CYS A 18 6.76 -11.99 -60.47
CA CYS A 18 7.70 -12.95 -61.01
C CYS A 18 7.44 -14.37 -60.44
N THR A 19 7.22 -15.24 -61.33
CA THR A 19 6.85 -16.64 -61.23
C THR A 19 7.99 -17.52 -60.69
N GLY A 20 7.66 -18.51 -59.84
CA GLY A 20 8.16 -19.88 -59.91
C GLY A 20 9.37 -20.25 -59.06
N ASN A 21 9.23 -21.01 -58.04
CA ASN A 21 9.60 -22.44 -58.04
C ASN A 21 9.34 -23.06 -56.62
N HIS A 22 8.69 -24.23 -56.64
CA HIS A 22 8.51 -25.09 -55.48
C HIS A 22 9.84 -25.67 -55.01
N THR A 23 10.15 -25.45 -53.73
CA THR A 23 10.89 -26.43 -52.94
C THR A 23 10.22 -26.47 -51.56
N GLU A 24 9.64 -27.63 -51.24
CA GLU A 24 9.16 -27.96 -49.88
C GLU A 24 10.37 -28.00 -48.94
N GLU A 25 10.55 -27.01 -48.14
CA GLU A 25 11.36 -27.09 -46.92
C GLU A 25 10.41 -27.31 -45.76
N ALA A 26 10.54 -28.49 -45.13
CA ALA A 26 9.86 -28.86 -43.92
C ALA A 26 10.24 -27.86 -42.81
N GLU A 27 9.30 -27.03 -42.41
CA GLU A 27 9.43 -26.25 -41.20
C GLU A 27 9.44 -27.19 -39.99
N GLU A 28 10.62 -27.41 -39.46
CA GLU A 28 10.87 -28.05 -38.18
C GLU A 28 10.30 -27.11 -37.11
N ARG A 29 9.08 -27.42 -36.69
CA ARG A 29 8.40 -26.78 -35.56
C ARG A 29 9.18 -27.15 -34.31
N THR A 30 10.12 -26.29 -33.91
CA THR A 30 10.71 -26.34 -32.58
C THR A 30 9.61 -25.98 -31.59
N GLU A 31 9.05 -26.99 -30.98
CA GLU A 31 8.16 -26.92 -29.84
C GLU A 31 9.01 -26.38 -28.68
N TYR A 32 8.92 -25.02 -28.44
CA TYR A 32 9.48 -24.43 -27.25
C TYR A 32 8.66 -24.98 -26.09
N ALA A 33 9.23 -25.92 -25.37
CA ALA A 33 8.76 -26.28 -24.05
C ALA A 33 8.83 -25.03 -23.22
N ILE A 34 7.66 -24.51 -22.83
CA ILE A 34 7.55 -23.52 -21.77
C ILE A 34 7.99 -24.26 -20.52
N GLU A 35 9.26 -24.09 -20.15
CA GLU A 35 9.71 -24.48 -18.82
C GLU A 35 8.81 -23.69 -17.83
N ALA A 36 7.97 -24.41 -17.11
CA ALA A 36 7.21 -23.84 -16.01
C ALA A 36 8.24 -23.26 -15.04
N GLU A 37 8.12 -21.96 -14.78
CA GLU A 37 8.93 -21.33 -13.75
C GLU A 37 8.75 -22.12 -12.45
N PRO A 38 9.81 -22.35 -11.67
CA PRO A 38 9.68 -23.09 -10.42
C PRO A 38 8.68 -22.37 -9.52
N GLU A 39 7.71 -23.11 -9.02
CA GLU A 39 6.77 -22.63 -8.02
C GLU A 39 7.57 -22.22 -6.77
N GLU A 40 7.76 -20.92 -6.56
CA GLU A 40 8.51 -20.34 -5.42
C GLU A 40 7.79 -20.46 -4.05
N GLU A 41 6.74 -21.29 -3.96
CA GLU A 41 5.81 -21.31 -2.85
C GLU A 41 6.30 -21.88 -1.49
N PRO A 42 7.17 -22.91 -1.40
CA PRO A 42 7.40 -23.52 -0.08
C PRO A 42 8.25 -22.68 0.88
N GLU A 43 9.19 -21.88 0.39
CA GLU A 43 10.06 -21.08 1.29
C GLU A 43 9.32 -19.94 1.95
N ASN A 44 8.37 -19.30 1.25
CA ASN A 44 7.63 -18.15 1.76
C ASN A 44 6.62 -18.59 2.85
N GLU A 45 5.94 -19.71 2.67
CA GLU A 45 5.01 -20.27 3.67
C GLU A 45 5.73 -20.63 4.98
N TYR A 46 6.94 -21.20 4.93
CA TYR A 46 7.73 -21.49 6.12
C TYR A 46 8.19 -20.23 6.86
N ILE A 47 8.58 -19.19 6.12
CA ILE A 47 8.98 -17.90 6.69
C ILE A 47 7.80 -17.24 7.37
N GLU A 48 6.65 -17.19 6.73
CA GLU A 48 5.44 -16.61 7.30
C GLU A 48 4.99 -17.35 8.56
N ALA A 49 4.95 -18.68 8.53
CA ALA A 49 4.63 -19.49 9.68
C ALA A 49 5.61 -19.26 10.86
N ALA A 50 6.90 -19.08 10.57
CA ALA A 50 7.90 -18.77 11.58
C ALA A 50 7.70 -17.35 12.17
N LEU A 51 7.28 -16.38 11.36
CA LEU A 51 6.97 -15.02 11.81
C LEU A 51 5.74 -14.99 12.73
N TYR A 52 4.71 -15.78 12.43
CA TYR A 52 3.58 -15.97 13.35
C TYR A 52 4.00 -16.69 14.63
N ALA A 53 4.74 -17.79 14.52
CA ALA A 53 5.20 -18.56 15.69
C ALA A 53 6.12 -17.77 16.62
N SER A 54 6.88 -16.82 16.08
CA SER A 54 7.75 -15.92 16.87
C SER A 54 7.00 -14.75 17.52
N GLY A 55 5.71 -14.54 17.18
CA GLY A 55 4.94 -13.38 17.59
C GLY A 55 5.30 -12.10 16.81
N TYR A 56 6.09 -12.21 15.76
CA TYR A 56 6.35 -11.07 14.88
C TYR A 56 5.09 -10.65 14.13
N PHE A 57 4.32 -11.61 13.60
CA PHE A 57 2.95 -11.40 13.14
C PHE A 57 1.96 -11.87 14.19
N ARG A 58 0.83 -11.19 14.28
CA ARG A 58 -0.24 -11.48 15.23
C ARG A 58 -1.38 -12.21 14.53
N GLU A 59 -1.83 -13.33 15.12
CA GLU A 59 -2.99 -14.10 14.65
C GLU A 59 -4.34 -13.47 15.09
N ASP A 60 -4.30 -12.63 16.13
CA ASP A 60 -5.49 -12.01 16.73
C ASP A 60 -5.94 -10.71 16.05
N VAL A 61 -5.27 -10.30 14.94
CA VAL A 61 -5.65 -9.16 14.12
C VAL A 61 -6.09 -9.59 12.72
N LEU A 62 -7.03 -8.87 12.13
CA LEU A 62 -7.59 -9.18 10.80
C LEU A 62 -6.75 -8.54 9.67
N LEU A 63 -5.43 -8.73 9.73
CA LEU A 63 -4.47 -8.34 8.70
C LEU A 63 -3.66 -9.58 8.29
N ASP A 64 -3.45 -9.76 6.99
CA ASP A 64 -2.52 -10.76 6.48
C ASP A 64 -1.05 -10.42 6.81
N GLY A 65 -0.14 -11.38 6.60
CA GLY A 65 1.28 -11.22 6.91
C GLY A 65 1.92 -10.05 6.18
N ASP A 66 1.64 -9.89 4.89
CA ASP A 66 2.18 -8.79 4.07
C ASP A 66 1.73 -7.43 4.59
N THR A 67 0.45 -7.30 4.90
CA THR A 67 -0.12 -6.06 5.45
C THR A 67 0.47 -5.76 6.84
N GLN A 68 0.69 -6.77 7.68
CA GLN A 68 1.38 -6.60 8.96
C GLN A 68 2.83 -6.19 8.78
N ALA A 69 3.55 -6.73 7.78
CA ALA A 69 4.92 -6.34 7.46
C ALA A 69 4.99 -4.86 7.03
N PHE A 70 4.08 -4.40 6.19
CA PHE A 70 3.98 -2.98 5.80
C PHE A 70 3.72 -2.07 6.99
N LEU A 71 2.83 -2.46 7.90
CA LEU A 71 2.55 -1.69 9.10
C LEU A 71 3.77 -1.64 10.02
N ARG A 72 4.47 -2.75 10.23
CA ARG A 72 5.70 -2.79 11.03
C ARG A 72 6.78 -1.90 10.44
N ALA A 73 7.00 -1.95 9.11
CA ALA A 73 7.96 -1.06 8.44
C ALA A 73 7.62 0.43 8.66
N ALA A 74 6.35 0.81 8.54
CA ALA A 74 5.91 2.18 8.81
C ALA A 74 6.09 2.58 10.28
N CYS A 75 5.86 1.65 11.22
CA CYS A 75 6.11 1.86 12.65
C CYS A 75 7.61 2.05 12.95
N GLU A 76 8.47 1.25 12.33
CA GLU A 76 9.93 1.38 12.46
C GLU A 76 10.44 2.71 11.91
N GLU A 77 9.95 3.15 10.75
CA GLU A 77 10.32 4.44 10.14
C GLU A 77 9.95 5.63 11.03
N THR A 78 8.87 5.54 11.79
CA THR A 78 8.29 6.66 12.54
C THR A 78 8.50 6.59 14.06
N GLY A 79 8.95 5.45 14.57
CA GLY A 79 9.08 5.18 16.01
C GLY A 79 7.74 4.96 16.73
N ILE A 80 6.65 4.75 15.99
CA ILE A 80 5.33 4.45 16.57
C ILE A 80 5.29 2.99 17.06
N PRO A 81 4.85 2.73 18.30
CA PRO A 81 4.61 1.37 18.77
C PRO A 81 3.61 0.63 17.86
N TYR A 82 3.92 -0.61 17.50
CA TYR A 82 3.08 -1.42 16.61
C TYR A 82 1.66 -1.61 17.17
N GLU A 83 1.55 -1.87 18.47
CA GLU A 83 0.28 -2.04 19.18
C GLU A 83 -0.58 -0.77 19.15
N LEU A 84 0.06 0.40 19.21
CA LEU A 84 -0.64 1.68 19.09
C LEU A 84 -1.19 1.86 17.66
N ALA A 85 -0.40 1.53 16.65
CA ALA A 85 -0.85 1.60 15.26
C ALA A 85 -2.01 0.62 15.00
N LEU A 86 -1.93 -0.62 15.50
CA LEU A 86 -3.02 -1.59 15.44
C LEU A 86 -4.30 -1.08 16.12
N ALA A 87 -4.17 -0.46 17.28
CA ALA A 87 -5.31 0.11 18.01
C ALA A 87 -5.99 1.25 17.26
N VAL A 88 -5.21 2.11 16.59
CA VAL A 88 -5.74 3.16 15.71
C VAL A 88 -6.48 2.53 14.53
N ILE A 89 -5.86 1.58 13.82
CA ILE A 89 -6.49 0.90 12.68
C ILE A 89 -7.79 0.19 13.09
N ARG A 90 -7.78 -0.46 14.24
CA ARG A 90 -8.99 -1.09 14.79
C ARG A 90 -10.11 -0.08 15.02
N GLN A 91 -9.77 1.07 15.60
CA GLN A 91 -10.74 2.14 15.88
C GLN A 91 -11.28 2.78 14.59
N GLU A 92 -10.43 2.97 13.57
CA GLU A 92 -10.81 3.62 12.32
C GLU A 92 -11.65 2.71 11.41
N THR A 93 -11.24 1.46 11.25
CA THR A 93 -11.77 0.61 10.17
C THR A 93 -12.02 -0.84 10.55
N GLU A 94 -11.73 -1.25 11.79
CA GLU A 94 -11.73 -2.66 12.16
C GLU A 94 -10.88 -3.51 11.17
N PHE A 95 -9.68 -3.03 10.86
CA PHE A 95 -8.72 -3.66 9.94
C PHE A 95 -9.18 -3.78 8.48
N ARG A 96 -10.04 -2.88 8.01
CA ARG A 96 -10.50 -2.88 6.62
C ARG A 96 -9.87 -1.74 5.82
N ASN A 97 -9.38 -2.04 4.62
CA ASN A 97 -8.92 -1.02 3.68
C ASN A 97 -10.14 -0.41 2.96
N ILE A 98 -10.72 0.62 3.51
CA ILE A 98 -11.96 1.23 3.02
C ILE A 98 -11.83 2.73 2.80
N THR A 99 -12.79 3.26 2.04
CA THR A 99 -12.95 4.70 1.85
C THR A 99 -14.23 5.15 2.56
N GLY A 100 -14.10 6.09 3.50
CA GLY A 100 -15.17 6.67 4.31
C GLY A 100 -15.43 8.14 4.00
N ASP A 101 -16.35 8.76 4.74
CA ASP A 101 -16.66 10.19 4.68
C ASP A 101 -16.92 10.73 3.25
N ASP A 102 -17.73 10.02 2.49
CA ASP A 102 -18.03 10.35 1.07
C ASP A 102 -16.75 10.47 0.22
N GLY A 103 -15.78 9.58 0.41
CA GLY A 103 -14.55 9.52 -0.37
C GLY A 103 -13.38 10.34 0.20
N ARG A 104 -13.54 10.97 1.36
CA ARG A 104 -12.51 11.86 1.92
C ARG A 104 -11.49 11.14 2.79
N SER A 105 -11.93 10.16 3.58
CA SER A 105 -11.09 9.37 4.47
C SER A 105 -10.73 8.05 3.79
N VAL A 106 -9.46 7.72 3.68
CA VAL A 106 -8.98 6.61 2.85
C VAL A 106 -8.10 5.65 3.64
N GLY A 107 -8.29 4.37 3.37
CA GLY A 107 -7.43 3.29 3.83
C GLY A 107 -7.66 2.88 5.28
N TYR A 108 -6.76 2.04 5.78
CA TYR A 108 -6.80 1.49 7.14
C TYR A 108 -6.81 2.55 8.24
N MET A 109 -6.04 3.64 8.05
CA MET A 109 -5.87 4.72 9.02
C MET A 109 -6.72 5.96 8.72
N GLN A 110 -7.67 5.87 7.77
CA GLN A 110 -8.64 6.91 7.38
C GLN A 110 -8.01 8.28 7.12
N VAL A 111 -6.90 8.29 6.39
CA VAL A 111 -6.14 9.49 6.06
C VAL A 111 -6.91 10.37 5.08
N GLN A 112 -7.01 11.67 5.34
CA GLN A 112 -7.63 12.64 4.44
C GLN A 112 -6.58 13.41 3.65
N ARG A 113 -6.43 13.12 2.35
CA ARG A 113 -5.45 13.73 1.44
C ARG A 113 -5.31 15.24 1.62
N ARG A 114 -6.43 15.96 1.65
CA ARG A 114 -6.47 17.44 1.73
C ARG A 114 -5.67 18.05 2.89
N TRP A 115 -5.43 17.28 3.95
CA TRP A 115 -4.69 17.73 5.13
C TRP A 115 -3.24 17.24 5.15
N HIS A 116 -2.89 16.32 4.22
CA HIS A 116 -1.62 15.62 4.22
C HIS A 116 -0.89 15.68 2.88
N GLU A 117 -1.23 16.61 1.97
CA GLU A 117 -0.59 16.73 0.65
C GLU A 117 0.92 16.92 0.75
N ASP A 118 1.39 17.83 1.61
CA ASP A 118 2.82 18.06 1.82
C ASP A 118 3.51 16.85 2.47
N ARG A 119 2.82 16.18 3.42
CA ARG A 119 3.31 14.94 4.04
C ARG A 119 3.43 13.82 3.01
N MET A 120 2.41 13.62 2.22
CA MET A 120 2.42 12.63 1.13
C MET A 120 3.55 12.89 0.13
N ALA A 121 3.74 14.15 -0.28
CA ALA A 121 4.82 14.53 -1.18
C ALA A 121 6.21 14.25 -0.57
N ARG A 122 6.41 14.60 0.69
CA ARG A 122 7.67 14.33 1.43
C ARG A 122 7.97 12.84 1.56
N LEU A 123 6.93 12.02 1.79
CA LEU A 123 7.05 10.57 1.92
C LEU A 123 7.04 9.83 0.57
N GLY A 124 6.82 10.52 -0.55
CA GLY A 124 6.71 9.90 -1.87
C GLY A 124 5.44 9.06 -2.05
N VAL A 125 4.40 9.31 -1.25
CA VAL A 125 3.13 8.59 -1.32
C VAL A 125 2.17 9.29 -2.28
N THR A 126 1.68 8.59 -3.29
CA THR A 126 0.75 9.13 -4.29
C THR A 126 -0.65 8.53 -4.18
N ASP A 127 -0.77 7.33 -3.60
CA ASP A 127 -2.02 6.59 -3.42
C ASP A 127 -2.21 6.22 -1.95
N LEU A 128 -3.33 6.62 -1.36
CA LEU A 128 -3.71 6.28 0.01
C LEU A 128 -4.51 4.96 0.10
N THR A 129 -4.88 4.36 -1.03
CA THR A 129 -5.48 3.01 -1.06
C THR A 129 -4.42 1.92 -0.99
N ASP A 130 -3.14 2.26 -1.31
CA ASP A 130 -2.01 1.40 -1.06
C ASP A 130 -1.76 1.26 0.46
N PRO A 131 -1.75 0.03 1.00
CA PRO A 131 -1.61 -0.20 2.44
C PRO A 131 -0.34 0.43 3.03
N TYR A 132 0.81 0.22 2.39
CA TYR A 132 2.07 0.75 2.90
C TYR A 132 2.10 2.28 2.89
N GLY A 133 1.67 2.90 1.78
CA GLY A 133 1.55 4.35 1.68
C GLY A 133 0.61 4.93 2.73
N ASN A 134 -0.52 4.26 2.99
CA ASN A 134 -1.48 4.67 4.00
C ASN A 134 -0.88 4.64 5.42
N PHE A 135 -0.20 3.55 5.77
CA PHE A 135 0.46 3.39 7.07
C PHE A 135 1.57 4.42 7.26
N ARG A 136 2.41 4.66 6.26
CA ARG A 136 3.47 5.67 6.33
C ARG A 136 2.93 7.07 6.63
N VAL A 137 1.86 7.49 5.94
CA VAL A 137 1.26 8.81 6.15
C VAL A 137 0.56 8.89 7.51
N GLY A 138 -0.21 7.85 7.89
CA GLY A 138 -0.93 7.82 9.17
C GLY A 138 0.00 7.77 10.38
N CYS A 139 1.03 6.90 10.34
CA CYS A 139 2.02 6.78 11.41
C CYS A 139 2.89 8.05 11.54
N ASP A 140 3.32 8.65 10.43
CA ASP A 140 4.09 9.90 10.45
C ASP A 140 3.27 11.06 11.03
N TYR A 141 1.96 11.13 10.73
CA TYR A 141 1.07 12.12 11.35
C TYR A 141 0.91 11.86 12.85
N LEU A 142 0.71 10.62 13.25
CA LEU A 142 0.59 10.25 14.65
C LEU A 142 1.89 10.55 15.42
N ALA A 143 3.06 10.28 14.82
CA ALA A 143 4.36 10.58 15.41
C ALA A 143 4.55 12.09 15.64
N GLU A 144 4.15 12.93 14.68
CA GLU A 144 4.17 14.39 14.83
C GLU A 144 3.32 14.83 16.03
N LEU A 145 2.09 14.32 16.13
CA LEU A 145 1.19 14.64 17.22
C LEU A 145 1.71 14.19 18.60
N LEU A 146 2.35 13.01 18.66
CA LEU A 146 2.98 12.52 19.89
C LEU A 146 4.23 13.32 20.29
N GLY A 147 4.88 13.98 19.34
CA GLY A 147 5.94 14.95 19.60
C GLY A 147 5.45 16.25 20.22
N GLU A 148 4.16 16.60 20.00
CA GLU A 148 3.55 17.85 20.47
C GLU A 148 2.70 17.67 21.72
N TYR A 149 2.02 16.54 21.86
CA TYR A 149 0.98 16.31 22.87
C TYR A 149 1.19 15.00 23.65
N PRO A 150 0.70 14.93 24.91
CA PRO A 150 0.54 13.64 25.60
C PRO A 150 -0.36 12.68 24.82
N LEU A 151 -0.17 11.37 24.99
CA LEU A 151 -0.81 10.32 24.19
C LEU A 151 -2.32 10.48 24.00
N GLU A 152 -3.09 10.72 25.08
CA GLU A 152 -4.55 10.90 25.00
C GLU A 152 -4.95 12.10 24.15
N GLU A 153 -4.20 13.21 24.27
CA GLU A 153 -4.43 14.43 23.51
C GLU A 153 -4.01 14.30 22.06
N ALA A 154 -2.89 13.61 21.80
CA ALA A 154 -2.44 13.29 20.44
C ALA A 154 -3.46 12.42 19.68
N LEU A 155 -4.00 11.39 20.33
CA LEU A 155 -5.06 10.55 19.75
C LEU A 155 -6.35 11.35 19.48
N THR A 156 -6.71 12.25 20.38
CA THR A 156 -7.86 13.14 20.16
C THR A 156 -7.60 14.08 18.97
N ALA A 157 -6.38 14.63 18.85
CA ALA A 157 -5.99 15.50 17.75
C ALA A 157 -5.94 14.73 16.43
N TYR A 158 -5.49 13.47 16.42
CA TYR A 158 -5.51 12.62 15.25
C TYR A 158 -6.90 12.54 14.60
N ASN A 159 -7.92 12.27 15.42
CA ASN A 159 -9.30 12.14 14.95
C ASN A 159 -9.99 13.48 14.66
N SER A 160 -9.75 14.52 15.46
CA SER A 160 -10.54 15.76 15.42
C SER A 160 -9.79 16.99 14.94
N GLY A 161 -8.46 16.89 14.75
CA GLY A 161 -7.58 18.01 14.44
C GLY A 161 -7.30 18.94 15.62
N LYS A 162 -7.72 18.59 16.85
CA LYS A 162 -7.50 19.39 18.06
C LYS A 162 -7.20 18.51 19.27
N PRO A 163 -6.20 18.86 20.11
CA PRO A 163 -5.92 18.10 21.32
C PRO A 163 -7.07 18.21 22.33
N GLY A 164 -7.16 17.23 23.22
CA GLY A 164 -8.16 17.18 24.28
C GLY A 164 -8.46 15.77 24.75
N LYS A 165 -9.66 15.56 25.28
CA LYS A 165 -10.17 14.25 25.68
C LYS A 165 -11.34 13.85 24.81
N SER A 166 -11.36 12.58 24.36
CA SER A 166 -12.42 12.06 23.51
C SER A 166 -12.69 10.59 23.76
N THR A 167 -13.89 10.14 23.42
CA THR A 167 -14.22 8.71 23.40
C THR A 167 -13.34 7.95 22.41
N TYR A 168 -12.96 8.59 21.30
CA TYR A 168 -12.01 8.01 20.34
C TYR A 168 -10.69 7.63 21.02
N ALA A 169 -10.05 8.57 21.71
CA ALA A 169 -8.80 8.33 22.41
C ALA A 169 -8.95 7.23 23.49
N SER A 170 -10.04 7.27 24.25
CA SER A 170 -10.31 6.25 25.28
C SER A 170 -10.45 4.84 24.66
N ASN A 171 -11.11 4.71 23.52
CA ASN A 171 -11.25 3.43 22.80
C ASN A 171 -9.89 2.94 22.28
N VAL A 172 -9.10 3.81 21.65
CA VAL A 172 -7.75 3.44 21.15
C VAL A 172 -6.86 2.95 22.29
N LEU A 173 -6.87 3.66 23.44
CA LEU A 173 -6.09 3.25 24.62
C LEU A 173 -6.53 1.88 25.13
N ALA A 174 -7.83 1.60 25.19
CA ALA A 174 -8.33 0.30 25.59
C ALA A 174 -7.94 -0.84 24.63
N TYR A 175 -7.97 -0.57 23.32
CA TYR A 175 -7.49 -1.54 22.32
C TYR A 175 -5.99 -1.77 22.41
N MET A 176 -5.22 -0.70 22.59
CA MET A 176 -3.77 -0.81 22.77
C MET A 176 -3.40 -1.64 24.00
N GLU A 177 -4.07 -1.43 25.14
CA GLU A 177 -3.87 -2.21 26.36
C GLU A 177 -4.16 -3.71 26.13
N ALA A 178 -5.20 -4.03 25.38
CA ALA A 178 -5.53 -5.41 25.01
C ALA A 178 -4.43 -6.08 24.18
N TYR A 179 -3.72 -5.32 23.33
CA TYR A 179 -2.59 -5.87 22.54
C TYR A 179 -1.28 -6.02 23.33
N TYR A 180 -1.10 -5.30 24.43
CA TYR A 180 0.06 -5.47 25.33
C TYR A 180 -0.14 -6.57 26.38
N GLY A 181 -1.37 -7.02 26.62
CA GLY A 181 -1.73 -7.92 27.71
C GLY A 181 -1.58 -9.42 27.37
N ASP A 182 -1.22 -9.76 26.15
CA ASP A 182 -0.92 -11.11 25.67
C ASP A 182 0.60 -11.24 25.44
#